data_75b1bf45612169ebeae1c0ef78bf76df
#
_entry.id   75b1bf45612169ebeae1c0ef78bf76df
#
_cell.length_a   1.000
_cell.length_b   1.000
_cell.length_c   1.000
_cell.angle_alpha   90.00
_cell.angle_beta   90.00
_cell.angle_gamma   90.00
#
_symmetry.space_group_name_H-M   'P 1'
#
loop_
_entity.id
_entity.type
_entity.pdbx_description
1 polymer ?
#
loop_
_entity_poly.entity_id
_entity_poly.type
_entity_poly.pdbx_seq_one_letter_code
_entity_poly.pdbx_strand_id
1 'polypeptide(L)'
;MEKSSLFLRLLMITAVSILLFSMNNTSYALKYGPSSYSSYAPYYNTHGLPLPKFFKHKALKMIIEVDYAKPARWGLAIANIKNVMAAFGDNSFKYKIELVVFGPGLRMLMKKFDKKNEAVLQSLVSYGLKLRACHNTMLKAHLTKKALFSFVNVVPAGVIEIARKEMQGYTFLKP
;
A
#
# COMPACT_ATOMS: atom_id res chain seq x y z
N MET A 1 -29.47 -0.02 53.66
CA MET A 1 -29.21 -1.20 52.79
C MET A 1 -29.54 -0.99 51.33
N GLU A 2 -30.29 0.02 50.97
CA GLU A 2 -30.77 0.26 49.57
C GLU A 2 -29.74 0.92 48.63
N LYS A 3 -28.85 1.78 49.17
CA LYS A 3 -27.83 2.48 48.37
C LYS A 3 -26.70 1.57 47.81
N SER A 4 -26.40 0.46 48.47
CA SER A 4 -25.37 -0.50 47.99
C SER A 4 -25.84 -1.31 46.77
N SER A 5 -27.14 -1.61 46.70
CA SER A 5 -27.73 -2.36 45.61
C SER A 5 -27.75 -1.53 44.27
N LEU A 6 -28.02 -0.23 44.40
CA LEU A 6 -28.04 0.68 43.24
C LEU A 6 -26.64 0.87 42.62
N PHE A 7 -25.62 1.01 43.50
CA PHE A 7 -24.22 1.15 43.07
C PHE A 7 -23.70 -0.11 42.39
N LEU A 8 -24.05 -1.28 42.89
CA LEU A 8 -23.66 -2.58 42.28
C LEU A 8 -24.33 -2.78 40.91
N ARG A 9 -25.58 -2.36 40.76
CA ARG A 9 -26.31 -2.42 39.47
C ARG A 9 -25.71 -1.46 38.44
N LEU A 10 -25.30 -0.25 38.85
CA LEU A 10 -24.66 0.72 37.97
C LEU A 10 -23.28 0.21 37.47
N LEU A 11 -22.49 -0.42 38.37
CA LEU A 11 -21.19 -1.02 38.02
C LEU A 11 -21.33 -2.19 37.05
N MET A 12 -22.37 -3.01 37.20
CA MET A 12 -22.66 -4.12 36.28
C MET A 12 -23.05 -3.64 34.88
N ILE A 13 -23.86 -2.59 34.78
CA ILE A 13 -24.28 -2.01 33.49
C ILE A 13 -23.09 -1.42 32.75
N THR A 14 -22.20 -0.70 33.44
CA THR A 14 -20.97 -0.15 32.81
C THR A 14 -19.99 -1.24 32.38
N ALA A 15 -19.83 -2.30 33.17
CA ALA A 15 -18.97 -3.43 32.80
C ALA A 15 -19.49 -4.18 31.56
N VAL A 16 -20.80 -4.43 31.48
CA VAL A 16 -21.43 -5.08 30.32
C VAL A 16 -21.33 -4.21 29.06
N SER A 17 -21.51 -2.89 29.19
CA SER A 17 -21.37 -1.96 28.06
C SER A 17 -19.93 -1.90 27.54
N ILE A 18 -18.93 -1.93 28.41
CA ILE A 18 -17.52 -1.98 28.03
C ILE A 18 -17.19 -3.31 27.35
N LEU A 19 -17.73 -4.42 27.85
CA LEU A 19 -17.51 -5.76 27.26
C LEU A 19 -18.15 -5.86 25.87
N LEU A 20 -19.36 -5.36 25.67
CA LEU A 20 -20.04 -5.35 24.38
C LEU A 20 -19.34 -4.42 23.37
N PHE A 21 -18.81 -3.28 23.82
CA PHE A 21 -18.05 -2.37 22.97
C PHE A 21 -16.70 -3.00 22.55
N SER A 22 -16.03 -3.72 23.44
CA SER A 22 -14.78 -4.43 23.12
C SER A 22 -15.02 -5.61 22.18
N MET A 23 -16.10 -6.37 22.33
CA MET A 23 -16.44 -7.49 21.45
C MET A 23 -16.80 -7.01 20.03
N ASN A 24 -17.50 -5.89 19.88
CA ASN A 24 -17.80 -5.32 18.56
C ASN A 24 -16.52 -4.79 17.87
N ASN A 25 -15.60 -4.17 18.59
CA ASN A 25 -14.32 -3.74 18.03
C ASN A 25 -13.40 -4.90 17.68
N THR A 26 -13.45 -6.01 18.41
CA THR A 26 -12.64 -7.20 18.12
C THR A 26 -13.12 -7.90 16.86
N SER A 27 -14.44 -7.94 16.60
CA SER A 27 -14.98 -8.52 15.37
C SER A 27 -14.66 -7.69 14.12
N TYR A 28 -14.63 -6.37 14.23
CA TYR A 28 -14.16 -5.49 13.16
C TYR A 28 -12.65 -5.62 12.91
N ALA A 29 -11.86 -5.73 13.97
CA ALA A 29 -10.41 -5.93 13.87
C ALA A 29 -10.06 -7.30 13.25
N LEU A 30 -10.82 -8.36 13.53
CA LEU A 30 -10.66 -9.67 12.91
C LEU A 30 -11.08 -9.69 11.44
N LYS A 31 -12.09 -8.90 11.04
CA LYS A 31 -12.56 -8.85 9.65
C LYS A 31 -11.73 -7.91 8.75
N TYR A 32 -11.15 -6.86 9.32
CA TYR A 32 -10.43 -5.81 8.58
C TYR A 32 -9.12 -5.35 9.25
N GLY A 33 -8.60 -6.13 10.22
CA GLY A 33 -7.40 -5.79 10.97
C GLY A 33 -6.12 -5.83 10.12
N PRO A 34 -5.04 -5.16 10.57
CA PRO A 34 -3.79 -5.04 9.83
C PRO A 34 -3.10 -6.39 9.54
N SER A 35 -3.47 -7.47 10.22
CA SER A 35 -2.92 -8.81 9.97
C SER A 35 -3.41 -9.42 8.65
N SER A 36 -4.61 -9.05 8.16
CA SER A 36 -5.10 -9.53 6.86
C SER A 36 -4.35 -8.92 5.68
N TYR A 37 -3.68 -7.79 5.88
CA TYR A 37 -2.87 -7.13 4.86
C TYR A 37 -1.38 -7.53 4.88
N SER A 38 -0.90 -8.20 5.94
CA SER A 38 0.52 -8.61 6.03
C SER A 38 0.81 -9.96 5.36
N SER A 39 -0.22 -10.74 5.05
CA SER A 39 -0.11 -12.05 4.38
C SER A 39 -0.51 -11.99 2.91
N TYR A 40 -0.22 -10.89 2.20
CA TYR A 40 -0.34 -10.91 0.75
C TYR A 40 0.76 -11.81 0.16
N ALA A 41 0.58 -13.11 0.34
CA ALA A 41 1.04 -14.07 -0.65
C ALA A 41 0.56 -13.58 -2.04
N PRO A 42 1.25 -13.87 -3.14
CA PRO A 42 0.82 -13.43 -4.46
C PRO A 42 -0.58 -13.97 -4.73
N TYR A 43 -1.60 -13.14 -4.49
CA TYR A 43 -3.01 -13.53 -4.53
C TYR A 43 -3.57 -13.53 -5.95
N TYR A 44 -2.71 -13.42 -6.95
CA TYR A 44 -3.12 -13.73 -8.29
C TYR A 44 -2.99 -15.24 -8.51
N ASN A 45 -3.77 -15.96 -7.71
CA ASN A 45 -4.12 -17.29 -8.11
C ASN A 45 -5.19 -17.11 -9.19
N THR A 46 -4.80 -17.31 -10.40
CA THR A 46 -5.69 -17.21 -11.55
C THR A 46 -6.86 -18.17 -11.51
N HIS A 47 -7.01 -19.03 -10.49
CA HIS A 47 -8.08 -20.05 -10.37
C HIS A 47 -8.95 -20.20 -11.63
N GLY A 48 -8.30 -20.20 -12.80
CA GLY A 48 -8.94 -20.34 -14.08
C GLY A 48 -9.55 -19.08 -14.72
N LEU A 49 -9.45 -17.90 -14.11
CA LEU A 49 -9.88 -16.66 -14.77
C LEU A 49 -8.77 -16.10 -15.65
N PRO A 50 -8.88 -16.21 -16.98
CA PRO A 50 -7.85 -15.74 -17.89
C PRO A 50 -7.80 -14.21 -17.89
N LEU A 51 -6.61 -13.65 -18.15
CA LEU A 51 -6.45 -12.24 -18.44
C LEU A 51 -7.41 -11.85 -19.60
N PRO A 52 -8.13 -10.72 -19.49
CA PRO A 52 -9.05 -10.28 -20.55
C PRO A 52 -8.38 -10.27 -21.93
N LYS A 53 -9.09 -10.74 -22.95
CA LYS A 53 -8.58 -10.84 -24.33
C LYS A 53 -8.01 -9.51 -24.85
N PHE A 54 -8.50 -8.38 -24.33
CA PHE A 54 -7.99 -7.04 -24.60
C PHE A 54 -6.47 -6.92 -24.42
N PHE A 55 -5.91 -7.59 -23.41
CA PHE A 55 -4.47 -7.53 -23.10
C PHE A 55 -3.62 -8.56 -23.86
N LYS A 56 -4.22 -9.40 -24.71
CA LYS A 56 -3.49 -10.49 -25.40
C LYS A 56 -2.27 -9.97 -26.18
N HIS A 57 -2.40 -8.81 -26.81
CA HIS A 57 -1.38 -8.18 -27.65
C HIS A 57 -0.98 -6.77 -27.20
N LYS A 58 -1.34 -6.37 -25.99
CA LYS A 58 -1.07 -5.04 -25.46
C LYS A 58 -0.29 -5.10 -24.16
N ALA A 59 0.74 -4.29 -24.04
CA ALA A 59 1.42 -4.09 -22.77
C ALA A 59 0.61 -3.13 -21.88
N LEU A 60 0.43 -3.50 -20.61
CA LEU A 60 -0.15 -2.59 -19.62
C LEU A 60 0.87 -1.52 -19.24
N LYS A 61 0.43 -0.26 -19.22
CA LYS A 61 1.19 0.85 -18.63
C LYS A 61 0.40 1.37 -17.43
N MET A 62 0.97 1.34 -16.25
CA MET A 62 0.30 1.76 -15.01
C MET A 62 1.20 2.64 -14.15
N ILE A 63 0.65 3.74 -13.66
CA ILE A 63 1.26 4.59 -12.65
C ILE A 63 0.43 4.52 -11.38
N ILE A 64 1.11 4.28 -10.26
CA ILE A 64 0.49 4.09 -8.94
C ILE A 64 0.99 5.21 -8.03
N GLU A 65 0.07 5.82 -7.30
CA GLU A 65 0.36 6.87 -6.34
C GLU A 65 0.31 6.35 -4.90
N VAL A 66 1.28 6.77 -4.07
CA VAL A 66 1.21 6.62 -2.61
C VAL A 66 1.59 7.94 -1.95
N ASP A 67 0.63 8.60 -1.31
CA ASP A 67 0.79 9.88 -0.62
C ASP A 67 0.54 9.82 0.90
N TYR A 68 0.06 8.70 1.42
CA TYR A 68 -0.28 8.51 2.84
C TYR A 68 0.80 7.75 3.63
N ALA A 69 1.04 8.17 4.89
CA ALA A 69 1.92 7.49 5.84
C ALA A 69 1.23 6.31 6.55
N LYS A 70 0.41 5.53 5.83
CA LYS A 70 -0.34 4.41 6.39
C LYS A 70 0.21 3.08 5.84
N PRO A 71 0.82 2.22 6.70
CA PRO A 71 1.37 0.92 6.27
C PRO A 71 0.38 0.03 5.52
N ALA A 72 -0.92 0.07 5.87
CA ALA A 72 -1.96 -0.66 5.15
C ALA A 72 -2.09 -0.22 3.68
N ARG A 73 -1.97 1.09 3.38
CA ARG A 73 -1.98 1.61 2.00
C ARG A 73 -0.71 1.19 1.24
N TRP A 74 0.44 1.13 1.91
CA TRP A 74 1.67 0.64 1.31
C TRP A 74 1.54 -0.84 0.93
N GLY A 75 0.99 -1.65 1.86
CA GLY A 75 0.70 -3.06 1.60
C GLY A 75 -0.27 -3.25 0.42
N LEU A 76 -1.32 -2.43 0.33
CA LEU A 76 -2.27 -2.49 -0.78
C LEU A 76 -1.62 -2.11 -2.13
N ALA A 77 -0.78 -1.07 -2.15
CA ALA A 77 -0.01 -0.71 -3.35
C ALA A 77 0.90 -1.85 -3.81
N ILE A 78 1.66 -2.46 -2.88
CA ILE A 78 2.52 -3.61 -3.15
C ILE A 78 1.70 -4.79 -3.68
N ALA A 79 0.56 -5.09 -3.07
CA ALA A 79 -0.31 -6.19 -3.50
C ALA A 79 -0.85 -5.96 -4.92
N ASN A 80 -1.31 -4.76 -5.24
CA ASN A 80 -1.78 -4.41 -6.58
C ASN A 80 -0.67 -4.57 -7.63
N ILE A 81 0.56 -4.13 -7.31
CA ILE A 81 1.73 -4.32 -8.20
C ILE A 81 1.98 -5.81 -8.45
N LYS A 82 2.03 -6.62 -7.38
CA LYS A 82 2.23 -8.07 -7.49
C LYS A 82 1.14 -8.75 -8.32
N ASN A 83 -0.12 -8.36 -8.11
CA ASN A 83 -1.24 -8.90 -8.86
C ASN A 83 -1.13 -8.57 -10.35
N VAL A 84 -0.75 -7.35 -10.71
CA VAL A 84 -0.53 -6.98 -12.11
C VAL A 84 0.62 -7.79 -12.70
N MET A 85 1.77 -7.87 -12.04
CA MET A 85 2.92 -8.62 -12.54
C MET A 85 2.57 -10.09 -12.77
N ALA A 86 1.95 -10.75 -11.77
CA ALA A 86 1.52 -12.13 -11.88
C ALA A 86 0.49 -12.36 -12.99
N ALA A 87 -0.47 -11.44 -13.18
CA ALA A 87 -1.45 -11.51 -14.27
C ALA A 87 -0.80 -11.54 -15.66
N PHE A 88 0.36 -10.91 -15.80
CA PHE A 88 1.12 -10.91 -17.04
C PHE A 88 2.25 -11.96 -17.06
N GLY A 89 2.24 -12.92 -16.11
CA GLY A 89 3.20 -14.02 -16.02
C GLY A 89 4.61 -13.54 -15.67
N ASP A 90 4.72 -12.48 -14.86
CA ASP A 90 5.98 -11.84 -14.43
C ASP A 90 6.88 -11.42 -15.60
N ASN A 91 6.28 -11.25 -16.79
CA ASN A 91 6.99 -10.87 -18.00
C ASN A 91 7.05 -9.34 -18.14
N SER A 92 8.19 -8.75 -17.78
CA SER A 92 8.42 -7.29 -17.77
C SER A 92 8.29 -6.61 -19.15
N PHE A 93 8.24 -7.36 -20.24
CA PHE A 93 7.94 -6.83 -21.58
C PHE A 93 6.46 -6.56 -21.79
N LYS A 94 5.59 -7.21 -21.00
CA LYS A 94 4.13 -7.08 -21.10
C LYS A 94 3.53 -6.03 -20.15
N TYR A 95 4.32 -5.40 -19.29
CA TYR A 95 3.86 -4.31 -18.44
C TYR A 95 4.95 -3.25 -18.22
N LYS A 96 4.51 -2.05 -17.91
CA LYS A 96 5.33 -0.94 -17.44
C LYS A 96 4.66 -0.35 -16.21
N ILE A 97 5.21 -0.60 -15.03
CA ILE A 97 4.63 -0.15 -13.76
C ILE A 97 5.58 0.85 -13.11
N GLU A 98 5.04 1.97 -12.69
CA GLU A 98 5.76 2.98 -11.94
C GLU A 98 5.00 3.34 -10.67
N LEU A 99 5.68 3.30 -9.52
CA LEU A 99 5.15 3.72 -8.23
C LEU A 99 5.76 5.07 -7.86
N VAL A 100 4.92 6.09 -7.80
CA VAL A 100 5.30 7.45 -7.42
C VAL A 100 4.87 7.73 -6.00
N VAL A 101 5.82 8.13 -5.16
CA VAL A 101 5.61 8.32 -3.73
C VAL A 101 6.00 9.74 -3.34
N PHE A 102 5.07 10.46 -2.70
CA PHE A 102 5.28 11.83 -2.24
C PHE A 102 4.53 12.12 -0.94
N GLY A 103 4.65 13.34 -0.43
CA GLY A 103 4.04 13.74 0.83
C GLY A 103 4.40 12.78 1.97
N PRO A 104 3.47 12.54 2.91
CA PRO A 104 3.68 11.60 4.03
C PRO A 104 3.96 10.16 3.58
N GLY A 105 3.53 9.78 2.37
CA GLY A 105 3.77 8.46 1.78
C GLY A 105 5.25 8.15 1.57
N LEU A 106 6.11 9.19 1.45
CA LEU A 106 7.55 9.01 1.23
C LEU A 106 8.21 8.08 2.26
N ARG A 107 7.61 7.96 3.46
CA ARG A 107 8.06 7.02 4.51
C ARG A 107 8.10 5.57 4.03
N MET A 108 7.26 5.17 3.07
CA MET A 108 7.28 3.84 2.45
C MET A 108 8.62 3.50 1.79
N LEU A 109 9.37 4.51 1.34
CA LEU A 109 10.64 4.33 0.64
C LEU A 109 11.86 4.60 1.53
N MET A 110 11.64 4.80 2.85
CA MET A 110 12.68 5.18 3.78
C MET A 110 13.09 4.00 4.67
N LYS A 111 14.39 3.72 4.74
CA LYS A 111 14.98 2.65 5.58
C LYS A 111 14.52 2.69 7.03
N LYS A 112 14.32 3.90 7.58
CA LYS A 112 13.90 4.10 8.98
C LYS A 112 12.47 3.64 9.25
N PHE A 113 11.57 3.74 8.27
CA PHE A 113 10.13 3.55 8.49
C PHE A 113 9.58 2.25 7.93
N ASP A 114 10.14 1.71 6.86
CA ASP A 114 9.59 0.53 6.17
C ASP A 114 10.64 -0.53 5.82
N LYS A 115 11.55 -0.82 6.75
CA LYS A 115 12.58 -1.84 6.56
C LYS A 115 12.00 -3.22 6.19
N LYS A 116 10.80 -3.55 6.67
CA LYS A 116 10.17 -4.85 6.40
C LYS A 116 9.80 -5.07 4.92
N ASN A 117 9.51 -4.00 4.18
CA ASN A 117 9.15 -4.08 2.76
C ASN A 117 10.34 -3.86 1.83
N GLU A 118 11.55 -3.58 2.36
CA GLU A 118 12.75 -3.33 1.55
C GLU A 118 13.02 -4.46 0.56
N ALA A 119 13.09 -5.71 1.04
CA ALA A 119 13.38 -6.87 0.21
C ALA A 119 12.29 -7.11 -0.86
N VAL A 120 11.02 -6.92 -0.50
CA VAL A 120 9.90 -7.06 -1.44
C VAL A 120 9.95 -5.99 -2.52
N LEU A 121 10.17 -4.73 -2.16
CA LEU A 121 10.28 -3.63 -3.12
C LEU A 121 11.48 -3.81 -4.04
N GLN A 122 12.62 -4.26 -3.51
CA GLN A 122 13.81 -4.57 -4.30
C GLN A 122 13.54 -5.69 -5.30
N SER A 123 12.88 -6.76 -4.87
CA SER A 123 12.44 -7.84 -5.76
C SER A 123 11.54 -7.32 -6.88
N LEU A 124 10.52 -6.52 -6.56
CA LEU A 124 9.62 -5.96 -7.57
C LEU A 124 10.37 -5.05 -8.57
N VAL A 125 11.40 -4.33 -8.11
CA VAL A 125 12.27 -3.55 -9.02
C VAL A 125 13.02 -4.46 -9.97
N SER A 126 13.48 -5.62 -9.54
CA SER A 126 14.13 -6.63 -10.41
C SER A 126 13.17 -7.17 -11.47
N TYR A 127 11.86 -7.21 -11.16
CA TYR A 127 10.80 -7.55 -12.11
C TYR A 127 10.28 -6.36 -12.94
N GLY A 128 10.95 -5.21 -12.88
CA GLY A 128 10.67 -4.06 -13.74
C GLY A 128 9.83 -2.94 -13.14
N LEU A 129 9.53 -2.99 -11.81
CA LEU A 129 8.92 -1.85 -11.12
C LEU A 129 9.88 -0.66 -11.10
N LYS A 130 9.38 0.52 -11.41
CA LYS A 130 10.11 1.78 -11.24
C LYS A 130 9.60 2.49 -9.99
N LEU A 131 10.48 2.72 -9.00
CA LEU A 131 10.16 3.47 -7.79
C LEU A 131 10.62 4.92 -7.93
N ARG A 132 9.71 5.87 -7.68
CA ARG A 132 9.95 7.31 -7.79
C ARG A 132 9.63 8.02 -6.47
N ALA A 133 10.61 8.70 -5.93
CA ALA A 133 10.47 9.60 -4.78
C ALA A 133 10.40 11.05 -5.24
N CYS A 134 9.47 11.82 -4.71
CA CYS A 134 9.31 13.24 -5.03
C CYS A 134 10.39 14.08 -4.35
N HIS A 135 11.23 14.77 -5.14
CA HIS A 135 12.28 15.67 -4.63
C HIS A 135 11.71 16.83 -3.81
N ASN A 136 10.60 17.44 -4.25
CA ASN A 136 9.96 18.53 -3.50
C ASN A 136 9.54 18.08 -2.09
N THR A 137 9.04 16.85 -1.95
CA THR A 137 8.75 16.28 -0.62
C THR A 137 10.01 16.06 0.20
N MET A 138 11.10 15.59 -0.43
CA MET A 138 12.38 15.40 0.25
C MET A 138 12.94 16.73 0.74
N LEU A 139 12.91 17.77 -0.08
CA LEU A 139 13.35 19.14 0.30
C LEU A 139 12.56 19.65 1.51
N LYS A 140 11.22 19.59 1.45
CA LYS A 140 10.35 20.02 2.55
C LYS A 140 10.62 19.26 3.86
N ALA A 141 11.02 18.00 3.76
CA ALA A 141 11.31 17.12 4.90
C ALA A 141 12.81 17.11 5.27
N HIS A 142 13.64 17.96 4.67
CA HIS A 142 15.11 18.03 4.87
C HIS A 142 15.79 16.66 4.69
N LEU A 143 15.34 15.88 3.70
CA LEU A 143 15.85 14.53 3.43
C LEU A 143 16.82 14.53 2.24
N THR A 144 17.86 13.71 2.36
CA THR A 144 18.76 13.39 1.26
C THR A 144 18.45 12.01 0.70
N LYS A 145 18.98 11.67 -0.48
CA LYS A 145 18.81 10.34 -1.10
C LYS A 145 19.29 9.20 -0.19
N LYS A 146 20.24 9.47 0.73
CA LYS A 146 20.75 8.47 1.69
C LYS A 146 19.67 7.94 2.65
N ALA A 147 18.60 8.71 2.89
CA ALA A 147 17.48 8.29 3.74
C ALA A 147 16.58 7.23 3.06
N LEU A 148 16.60 7.16 1.73
CA LEU A 148 15.81 6.24 0.92
C LEU A 148 16.52 4.91 0.69
N PHE A 149 15.78 3.90 0.26
CA PHE A 149 16.39 2.68 -0.29
C PHE A 149 17.25 3.03 -1.50
N SER A 150 18.36 2.30 -1.68
CA SER A 150 19.38 2.59 -2.72
C SER A 150 18.82 2.49 -4.15
N PHE A 151 17.85 1.61 -4.35
CA PHE A 151 17.19 1.34 -5.64
C PHE A 151 16.04 2.31 -6.00
N VAL A 152 15.76 3.32 -5.16
CA VAL A 152 14.76 4.36 -5.44
C VAL A 152 15.36 5.47 -6.30
N ASN A 153 14.65 5.87 -7.34
CA ASN A 153 14.99 7.03 -8.15
C ASN A 153 14.20 8.26 -7.71
N VAL A 154 14.82 9.42 -7.76
CA VAL A 154 14.20 10.70 -7.40
C VAL A 154 13.72 11.40 -8.67
N VAL A 155 12.47 11.93 -8.63
CA VAL A 155 11.91 12.80 -9.66
C VAL A 155 11.70 14.21 -9.10
N PRO A 156 11.76 15.26 -9.93
CA PRO A 156 11.64 16.65 -9.43
C PRO A 156 10.35 16.90 -8.65
N ALA A 157 9.21 16.45 -9.18
CA ALA A 157 7.90 16.54 -8.53
C ALA A 157 7.05 15.31 -8.84
N GLY A 158 6.51 14.66 -7.80
CA GLY A 158 5.70 13.45 -7.96
C GLY A 158 4.47 13.67 -8.83
N VAL A 159 3.73 14.76 -8.60
CA VAL A 159 2.52 15.09 -9.39
C VAL A 159 2.83 15.36 -10.86
N ILE A 160 3.96 15.97 -11.17
CA ILE A 160 4.39 16.21 -12.57
C ILE A 160 4.79 14.88 -13.23
N GLU A 161 5.41 13.97 -12.48
CA GLU A 161 5.73 12.65 -13.02
C GLU A 161 4.46 11.86 -13.33
N ILE A 162 3.43 11.92 -12.47
CA ILE A 162 2.12 11.31 -12.72
C ILE A 162 1.52 11.87 -14.01
N ALA A 163 1.35 13.20 -14.10
CA ALA A 163 0.77 13.85 -15.28
C ALA A 163 1.53 13.47 -16.57
N ARG A 164 2.87 13.50 -16.51
CA ARG A 164 3.73 13.12 -17.64
C ARG A 164 3.48 11.68 -18.10
N LYS A 165 3.27 10.76 -17.13
CA LYS A 165 3.00 9.35 -17.46
C LYS A 165 1.61 9.14 -18.00
N GLU A 166 0.60 9.83 -17.47
CA GLU A 166 -0.76 9.79 -18.03
C GLU A 166 -0.78 10.26 -19.47
N MET A 167 -0.09 11.37 -19.79
CA MET A 167 0.08 11.83 -21.16
C MET A 167 0.82 10.83 -22.07
N GLN A 168 1.60 9.90 -21.51
CA GLN A 168 2.24 8.77 -22.22
C GLN A 168 1.36 7.52 -22.29
N GLY A 169 0.09 7.62 -21.88
CA GLY A 169 -0.89 6.54 -21.92
C GLY A 169 -0.77 5.54 -20.78
N TYR A 170 -0.27 5.97 -19.63
CA TYR A 170 -0.34 5.17 -18.40
C TYR A 170 -1.71 5.33 -17.74
N THR A 171 -2.27 4.24 -17.27
CA THR A 171 -3.46 4.25 -16.42
C THR A 171 -3.07 4.61 -14.99
N PHE A 172 -3.75 5.57 -14.38
CA PHE A 172 -3.53 5.99 -13.00
C PHE A 172 -4.28 5.11 -12.01
N LEU A 173 -3.61 4.73 -10.91
CA LEU A 173 -4.20 4.01 -9.79
C LEU A 173 -3.76 4.65 -8.47
N LYS A 174 -4.72 4.97 -7.61
CA LYS A 174 -4.49 5.37 -6.21
C LYS A 174 -5.11 4.33 -5.28
N PRO A 175 -4.31 3.48 -4.61
CA PRO A 175 -4.78 2.42 -3.70
C PRO A 175 -5.39 2.94 -2.40
#